data_d0da4feb8ab558f3a7478b2956103d7d
#
_entry.id   d0da4feb8ab558f3a7478b2956103d7d
#
_cell.length_a   1.000
_cell.length_b   1.000
_cell.length_c   1.000
_cell.angle_alpha   90.00
_cell.angle_beta   90.00
_cell.angle_gamma   90.00
#
_symmetry.space_group_name_H-M   'P 1'
#
loop_
_entity.id
_entity.type
_entity.pdbx_description
1 polymer ?
#
loop_
_entity_poly.entity_id
_entity_poly.type
_entity_poly.pdbx_seq_one_letter_code
_entity_poly.pdbx_strand_id
1 'polypeptide(L)'
;MPQSGSSPEVDVVLIGGGIMSATLGTMLKELEPNWSIALYENLHQAGQESSDPWNNAGTGHAALCELNYAPAQPDGSVNITKATNINEQYQVSLQYWSHLVNNGTLKDPNSFINSLPHMSFVWGDDHAKYLQTRYEAMAPNPLFAEMQHSEDHQEIASWAPLLIDGRTEGQRVAASRFEHGTDVDFGALTRQLIDQLADHGAEIHYGHKVTGMSRDTDGRWSLDVKDHLNGEKFTTRARFVFIGAGGGALELLQSSGIPEAKGFGGFP
;
A
#
# COMPACT_ATOMS: atom_id res chain seq x y z
N MET A 1 -12.48 -38.12 26.76
CA MET A 1 -11.27 -37.59 26.08
C MET A 1 -11.75 -36.90 24.84
N PRO A 2 -11.54 -35.60 24.62
CA PRO A 2 -11.89 -34.98 23.35
C PRO A 2 -10.99 -35.60 22.28
N GLN A 3 -11.59 -36.01 21.17
CA GLN A 3 -10.88 -36.47 19.99
C GLN A 3 -9.91 -35.37 19.56
N SER A 4 -8.64 -35.74 19.40
CA SER A 4 -7.66 -34.89 18.74
C SER A 4 -8.03 -34.75 17.27
N GLY A 5 -8.97 -33.87 16.97
CA GLY A 5 -9.17 -33.39 15.62
C GLY A 5 -7.86 -32.77 15.14
N SER A 6 -7.32 -33.24 14.03
CA SER A 6 -6.18 -32.57 13.40
C SER A 6 -6.55 -31.12 13.20
N SER A 7 -5.67 -30.20 13.64
CA SER A 7 -5.84 -28.77 13.36
C SER A 7 -6.06 -28.57 11.86
N PRO A 8 -6.99 -27.69 11.46
CA PRO A 8 -7.17 -27.36 10.05
C PRO A 8 -5.82 -27.01 9.43
N GLU A 9 -5.51 -27.54 8.28
CA GLU A 9 -4.27 -27.28 7.58
C GLU A 9 -4.58 -26.67 6.21
N VAL A 10 -3.88 -25.57 5.90
CA VAL A 10 -3.97 -24.88 4.62
C VAL A 10 -2.60 -24.67 3.99
N ASP A 11 -2.55 -24.38 2.69
CA ASP A 11 -1.29 -24.05 2.04
C ASP A 11 -0.78 -22.69 2.49
N VAL A 12 -1.67 -21.71 2.61
CA VAL A 12 -1.32 -20.33 2.94
C VAL A 12 -2.24 -19.76 4.02
N VAL A 13 -1.64 -19.10 5.01
CA VAL A 13 -2.35 -18.20 5.91
C VAL A 13 -1.93 -16.77 5.63
N LEU A 14 -2.92 -15.89 5.43
CA LEU A 14 -2.77 -14.44 5.34
C LEU A 14 -3.24 -13.82 6.65
N ILE A 15 -2.38 -13.10 7.36
CA ILE A 15 -2.72 -12.44 8.63
C ILE A 15 -2.96 -10.96 8.36
N GLY A 16 -4.19 -10.51 8.61
CA GLY A 16 -4.66 -9.14 8.34
C GLY A 16 -5.33 -9.00 6.97
N GLY A 17 -6.48 -8.34 6.94
CA GLY A 17 -7.32 -8.11 5.76
C GLY A 17 -7.03 -6.77 5.07
N GLY A 18 -5.77 -6.33 5.02
CA GLY A 18 -5.33 -5.13 4.30
C GLY A 18 -4.94 -5.39 2.86
N ILE A 19 -4.63 -4.30 2.13
CA ILE A 19 -4.31 -4.33 0.69
C ILE A 19 -3.18 -5.30 0.33
N MET A 20 -2.17 -5.45 1.20
CA MET A 20 -1.04 -6.33 0.95
C MET A 20 -1.43 -7.80 0.95
N SER A 21 -2.22 -8.24 1.94
CA SER A 21 -2.76 -9.61 1.99
C SER A 21 -3.72 -9.88 0.83
N ALA A 22 -4.60 -8.92 0.54
CA ALA A 22 -5.56 -9.04 -0.55
C ALA A 22 -4.86 -9.20 -1.91
N THR A 23 -3.86 -8.36 -2.19
CA THR A 23 -3.06 -8.43 -3.43
C THR A 23 -2.29 -9.73 -3.54
N LEU A 24 -1.56 -10.12 -2.47
CA LEU A 24 -0.78 -11.37 -2.47
C LEU A 24 -1.67 -12.59 -2.65
N GLY A 25 -2.80 -12.62 -1.92
CA GLY A 25 -3.74 -13.73 -2.01
C GLY A 25 -4.31 -13.90 -3.43
N THR A 26 -4.68 -12.79 -4.08
CA THR A 26 -5.17 -12.80 -5.46
C THR A 26 -4.10 -13.31 -6.42
N MET A 27 -2.85 -12.81 -6.30
CA MET A 27 -1.71 -13.31 -7.10
C MET A 27 -1.48 -14.81 -6.90
N LEU A 28 -1.54 -15.29 -5.65
CA LEU A 28 -1.36 -16.70 -5.35
C LEU A 28 -2.48 -17.56 -5.96
N LYS A 29 -3.72 -17.11 -5.96
CA LYS A 29 -4.83 -17.83 -6.59
C LYS A 29 -4.72 -17.87 -8.12
N GLU A 30 -4.13 -16.86 -8.75
CA GLU A 30 -3.83 -16.90 -10.19
C GLU A 30 -2.70 -17.90 -10.53
N LEU A 31 -1.65 -17.93 -9.71
CA LEU A 31 -0.48 -18.79 -9.93
C LEU A 31 -0.71 -20.24 -9.52
N GLU A 32 -1.41 -20.44 -8.41
CA GLU A 32 -1.65 -21.74 -7.78
C GLU A 32 -3.16 -21.89 -7.42
N PRO A 33 -4.04 -22.08 -8.40
CA PRO A 33 -5.49 -22.06 -8.19
C PRO A 33 -5.98 -23.09 -7.17
N ASN A 34 -5.23 -24.19 -7.01
CA ASN A 34 -5.59 -25.29 -6.13
C ASN A 34 -5.11 -25.12 -4.68
N TRP A 35 -4.31 -24.09 -4.40
CA TRP A 35 -3.88 -23.87 -3.03
C TRP A 35 -5.02 -23.41 -2.15
N SER A 36 -5.11 -24.01 -0.97
CA SER A 36 -6.00 -23.59 0.10
C SER A 36 -5.43 -22.35 0.79
N ILE A 37 -6.24 -21.30 0.89
CA ILE A 37 -5.87 -20.03 1.53
C ILE A 37 -6.87 -19.73 2.64
N ALA A 38 -6.39 -19.42 3.85
CA ALA A 38 -7.18 -18.86 4.93
C ALA A 38 -6.67 -17.46 5.27
N LEU A 39 -7.59 -16.50 5.38
CA LEU A 39 -7.29 -15.13 5.83
C LEU A 39 -7.93 -14.89 7.19
N TYR A 40 -7.14 -14.42 8.15
CA TYR A 40 -7.58 -14.05 9.48
C TYR A 40 -7.46 -12.54 9.68
N GLU A 41 -8.59 -11.86 9.85
CA GLU A 41 -8.69 -10.44 10.11
C GLU A 41 -9.27 -10.22 11.52
N ASN A 42 -8.55 -9.42 12.31
CA ASN A 42 -8.93 -9.09 13.68
C ASN A 42 -10.23 -8.27 13.79
N LEU A 43 -10.47 -7.42 12.80
CA LEU A 43 -11.66 -6.58 12.72
C LEU A 43 -12.82 -7.31 12.02
N HIS A 44 -13.96 -6.67 11.96
CA HIS A 44 -15.18 -7.27 11.41
C HIS A 44 -15.32 -7.09 9.89
N GLN A 45 -14.38 -6.41 9.25
CA GLN A 45 -14.37 -6.16 7.81
C GLN A 45 -12.94 -5.93 7.32
N ALA A 46 -12.70 -6.18 6.04
CA ALA A 46 -11.45 -5.90 5.36
C ALA A 46 -11.19 -4.39 5.18
N GLY A 47 -9.93 -3.99 5.20
CA GLY A 47 -9.50 -2.65 4.85
C GLY A 47 -9.89 -1.56 5.85
N GLN A 48 -10.08 -1.89 7.14
CA GLN A 48 -10.51 -0.93 8.17
C GLN A 48 -9.37 -0.23 8.94
N GLU A 49 -8.11 -0.62 8.69
CA GLU A 49 -6.92 0.02 9.27
C GLU A 49 -6.21 0.88 8.22
N SER A 50 -4.93 0.67 7.96
CA SER A 50 -4.14 1.48 7.03
C SER A 50 -4.71 1.57 5.61
N SER A 51 -5.51 0.58 5.18
CA SER A 51 -6.17 0.59 3.86
C SER A 51 -7.50 1.35 3.85
N ASP A 52 -8.03 1.75 5.00
CA ASP A 52 -9.25 2.58 5.05
C ASP A 52 -8.98 3.94 4.39
N PRO A 53 -9.90 4.46 3.53
CA PRO A 53 -9.68 5.71 2.81
C PRO A 53 -9.49 6.93 3.71
N TRP A 54 -9.93 6.89 4.96
CA TRP A 54 -9.72 7.96 5.94
C TRP A 54 -8.41 7.83 6.74
N ASN A 55 -7.69 6.72 6.60
CA ASN A 55 -6.44 6.45 7.31
C ASN A 55 -5.19 6.58 6.43
N ASN A 56 -5.36 6.93 5.17
CA ASN A 56 -4.26 7.18 4.23
C ASN A 56 -4.59 8.34 3.28
N ALA A 57 -3.61 8.81 2.53
CA ALA A 57 -3.79 9.95 1.63
C ALA A 57 -4.41 9.56 0.27
N GLY A 58 -4.63 8.28 0.00
CA GLY A 58 -5.15 7.80 -1.29
C GLY A 58 -4.24 8.07 -2.49
N THR A 59 -3.04 8.59 -2.27
CA THR A 59 -2.14 8.98 -3.35
C THR A 59 -1.67 7.75 -4.12
N GLY A 60 -1.85 7.74 -5.42
CA GLY A 60 -1.16 6.80 -6.29
C GLY A 60 0.34 7.13 -6.30
N HIS A 61 1.13 6.35 -5.57
CA HIS A 61 2.53 6.65 -5.25
C HIS A 61 3.48 6.54 -6.46
N ALA A 62 3.32 7.49 -7.41
CA ALA A 62 4.18 7.63 -8.59
C ALA A 62 5.33 8.65 -8.39
N ALA A 63 5.59 9.08 -7.16
CA ALA A 63 6.61 10.07 -6.80
C ALA A 63 6.47 11.42 -7.54
N LEU A 64 5.26 11.79 -7.89
CA LEU A 64 4.98 13.00 -8.68
C LEU A 64 4.97 14.26 -7.81
N CYS A 65 4.40 14.17 -6.61
CA CYS A 65 4.24 15.30 -5.69
C CYS A 65 5.06 15.17 -4.39
N GLU A 66 5.53 14.00 -4.02
CA GLU A 66 6.26 13.78 -2.77
C GLU A 66 7.72 14.25 -2.88
N LEU A 67 8.03 15.36 -2.22
CA LEU A 67 9.34 16.00 -2.29
C LEU A 67 10.46 15.18 -1.62
N ASN A 68 10.14 14.39 -0.60
CA ASN A 68 11.08 13.57 0.15
C ASN A 68 11.65 12.37 -0.65
N TYR A 69 11.11 12.09 -1.84
CA TYR A 69 11.64 11.04 -2.72
C TYR A 69 12.74 11.54 -3.65
N ALA A 70 12.94 12.85 -3.70
CA ALA A 70 13.96 13.50 -4.52
C ALA A 70 14.77 14.52 -3.67
N PRO A 71 15.57 14.06 -2.70
CA PRO A 71 16.26 14.94 -1.77
C PRO A 71 17.37 15.75 -2.45
N ALA A 72 17.53 17.02 -2.00
CA ALA A 72 18.67 17.85 -2.36
C ALA A 72 19.98 17.24 -1.83
N GLN A 73 21.05 17.36 -2.63
CA GLN A 73 22.38 16.92 -2.29
C GLN A 73 23.25 18.10 -1.82
N PRO A 74 24.38 17.86 -1.12
CA PRO A 74 25.27 18.94 -0.66
C PRO A 74 25.85 19.83 -1.77
N ASP A 75 25.94 19.30 -3.00
CA ASP A 75 26.40 20.05 -4.18
C ASP A 75 25.29 20.87 -4.86
N GLY A 76 24.08 20.84 -4.31
CA GLY A 76 22.90 21.53 -4.82
C GLY A 76 22.12 20.76 -5.91
N SER A 77 22.59 19.59 -6.32
CA SER A 77 21.83 18.70 -7.21
C SER A 77 20.67 18.02 -6.48
N VAL A 78 19.81 17.33 -7.22
CA VAL A 78 18.70 16.53 -6.68
C VAL A 78 18.85 15.07 -7.10
N ASN A 79 18.78 14.15 -6.13
CA ASN A 79 18.85 12.73 -6.40
C ASN A 79 17.44 12.15 -6.65
N ILE A 80 17.16 11.75 -7.89
CA ILE A 80 15.86 11.22 -8.31
C ILE A 80 15.76 9.68 -8.27
N THR A 81 16.81 8.97 -7.86
CA THR A 81 16.84 7.49 -7.89
C THR A 81 15.65 6.86 -7.14
N LYS A 82 15.39 7.35 -5.93
CA LYS A 82 14.24 6.85 -5.14
C LYS A 82 12.91 7.16 -5.81
N ALA A 83 12.73 8.36 -6.35
CA ALA A 83 11.52 8.75 -7.07
C ALA A 83 11.28 7.87 -8.31
N THR A 84 12.34 7.60 -9.09
CA THR A 84 12.28 6.70 -10.25
C THR A 84 11.85 5.29 -9.85
N ASN A 85 12.51 4.69 -8.85
CA ASN A 85 12.18 3.34 -8.38
C ASN A 85 10.74 3.23 -7.88
N ILE A 86 10.25 4.25 -7.17
CA ILE A 86 8.85 4.27 -6.68
C ILE A 86 7.87 4.37 -7.84
N ASN A 87 8.16 5.22 -8.84
CA ASN A 87 7.30 5.32 -10.02
C ASN A 87 7.27 3.98 -10.78
N GLU A 88 8.41 3.34 -11.03
CA GLU A 88 8.47 2.03 -11.67
C GLU A 88 7.63 0.98 -10.94
N GLN A 89 7.71 0.92 -9.61
CA GLN A 89 6.89 0.02 -8.79
C GLN A 89 5.40 0.33 -8.92
N TYR A 90 5.05 1.62 -8.98
CA TYR A 90 3.67 2.03 -9.19
C TYR A 90 3.14 1.64 -10.57
N GLN A 91 3.95 1.79 -11.63
CA GLN A 91 3.59 1.33 -12.96
C GLN A 91 3.30 -0.19 -13.00
N VAL A 92 4.07 -1.00 -12.26
CA VAL A 92 3.80 -2.44 -12.12
C VAL A 92 2.46 -2.68 -11.42
N SER A 93 2.14 -1.90 -10.39
CA SER A 93 0.84 -1.98 -9.72
C SER A 93 -0.32 -1.67 -10.65
N LEU A 94 -0.20 -0.59 -11.47
CA LEU A 94 -1.21 -0.23 -12.48
C LEU A 94 -1.39 -1.33 -13.53
N GLN A 95 -0.30 -1.95 -13.99
CA GLN A 95 -0.35 -3.07 -14.93
C GLN A 95 -1.09 -4.26 -14.33
N TYR A 96 -0.83 -4.59 -13.06
CA TYR A 96 -1.50 -5.67 -12.38
C TYR A 96 -3.01 -5.38 -12.20
N TRP A 97 -3.39 -4.19 -11.75
CA TRP A 97 -4.80 -3.81 -11.64
C TRP A 97 -5.50 -3.81 -12.99
N SER A 98 -4.82 -3.33 -14.04
CA SER A 98 -5.35 -3.40 -15.41
C SER A 98 -5.58 -4.83 -15.88
N HIS A 99 -4.65 -5.77 -15.56
CA HIS A 99 -4.83 -7.19 -15.82
C HIS A 99 -6.07 -7.74 -15.08
N LEU A 100 -6.23 -7.42 -13.80
CA LEU A 100 -7.39 -7.86 -13.00
C LEU A 100 -8.73 -7.29 -13.50
N VAL A 101 -8.72 -6.07 -14.02
CA VAL A 101 -9.91 -5.49 -14.68
C VAL A 101 -10.22 -6.21 -15.99
N ASN A 102 -9.20 -6.45 -16.81
CA ASN A 102 -9.37 -7.09 -18.12
C ASN A 102 -9.85 -8.54 -18.03
N ASN A 103 -9.47 -9.28 -16.99
CA ASN A 103 -9.92 -10.65 -16.77
C ASN A 103 -11.23 -10.75 -15.94
N GLY A 104 -11.79 -9.59 -15.51
CA GLY A 104 -13.06 -9.52 -14.79
C GLY A 104 -12.97 -9.77 -13.28
N THR A 105 -11.77 -9.88 -12.72
CA THR A 105 -11.53 -9.99 -11.27
C THR A 105 -11.94 -8.70 -10.57
N LEU A 106 -11.53 -7.54 -11.10
CA LEU A 106 -12.01 -6.22 -10.66
C LEU A 106 -13.05 -5.70 -11.65
N LYS A 107 -14.24 -5.37 -11.16
CA LYS A 107 -15.39 -5.06 -12.03
C LYS A 107 -15.58 -3.59 -12.35
N ASP A 108 -15.21 -2.70 -11.43
CA ASP A 108 -15.41 -1.26 -11.56
C ASP A 108 -14.14 -0.50 -11.13
N PRO A 109 -13.24 -0.19 -12.07
CA PRO A 109 -12.01 0.54 -11.76
C PRO A 109 -12.27 1.93 -11.18
N ASN A 110 -13.35 2.62 -11.58
CA ASN A 110 -13.66 3.96 -11.05
C ASN A 110 -14.07 3.95 -9.57
N SER A 111 -14.39 2.79 -9.02
CA SER A 111 -14.69 2.65 -7.59
C SER A 111 -13.45 2.70 -6.70
N PHE A 112 -12.25 2.51 -7.26
CA PHE A 112 -11.02 2.50 -6.47
C PHE A 112 -9.88 3.35 -7.03
N ILE A 113 -9.88 3.72 -8.32
CA ILE A 113 -8.83 4.56 -8.91
C ILE A 113 -9.43 5.63 -9.81
N ASN A 114 -9.02 6.88 -9.58
CA ASN A 114 -9.47 8.04 -10.32
C ASN A 114 -8.27 8.88 -10.75
N SER A 115 -8.31 9.40 -11.98
CA SER A 115 -7.28 10.31 -12.46
C SER A 115 -7.50 11.71 -11.86
N LEU A 116 -6.43 12.29 -11.30
CA LEU A 116 -6.40 13.67 -10.85
C LEU A 116 -4.97 14.21 -10.91
N PRO A 117 -4.78 15.52 -11.11
CA PRO A 117 -3.45 16.11 -11.13
C PRO A 117 -2.76 15.99 -9.78
N HIS A 118 -1.48 15.56 -9.80
CA HIS A 118 -0.61 15.69 -8.64
C HIS A 118 0.19 16.98 -8.69
N MET A 119 0.31 17.66 -7.56
CA MET A 119 0.99 18.95 -7.50
C MET A 119 1.83 19.07 -6.23
N SER A 120 3.02 19.66 -6.38
CA SER A 120 3.82 20.18 -5.26
C SER A 120 3.83 21.69 -5.31
N PHE A 121 3.74 22.33 -4.15
CA PHE A 121 3.79 23.79 -4.03
C PHE A 121 4.72 24.19 -2.91
N VAL A 122 5.55 25.20 -3.16
CA VAL A 122 6.49 25.75 -2.21
C VAL A 122 6.53 27.28 -2.26
N TRP A 123 7.10 27.91 -1.22
CA TRP A 123 7.33 29.36 -1.17
C TRP A 123 8.70 29.69 -0.56
N GLY A 124 9.22 30.85 -0.89
CA GLY A 124 10.53 31.31 -0.49
C GLY A 124 11.64 30.85 -1.46
N ASP A 125 12.76 31.59 -1.46
CA ASP A 125 13.80 31.49 -2.49
C ASP A 125 14.46 30.12 -2.54
N ASP A 126 14.84 29.56 -1.39
CA ASP A 126 15.51 28.27 -1.31
C ASP A 126 14.62 27.13 -1.76
N HIS A 127 13.35 27.15 -1.33
CA HIS A 127 12.40 26.12 -1.70
C HIS A 127 11.99 26.20 -3.19
N ALA A 128 11.80 27.39 -3.72
CA ALA A 128 11.51 27.57 -5.15
C ALA A 128 12.67 27.09 -6.01
N LYS A 129 13.92 27.45 -5.63
CA LYS A 129 15.11 26.93 -6.29
C LYS A 129 15.22 25.40 -6.24
N TYR A 130 14.95 24.81 -5.06
CA TYR A 130 14.92 23.36 -4.92
C TYR A 130 13.89 22.74 -5.86
N LEU A 131 12.65 23.24 -5.91
CA LEU A 131 11.61 22.68 -6.74
C LEU A 131 11.92 22.77 -8.24
N GLN A 132 12.55 23.89 -8.67
CA GLN A 132 13.07 24.04 -10.02
C GLN A 132 14.15 22.98 -10.33
N THR A 133 15.16 22.86 -9.45
CA THR A 133 16.23 21.86 -9.64
C THR A 133 15.69 20.43 -9.67
N ARG A 134 14.68 20.13 -8.84
CA ARG A 134 13.97 18.85 -8.87
C ARG A 134 13.29 18.61 -10.21
N TYR A 135 12.56 19.59 -10.71
CA TYR A 135 11.92 19.52 -12.01
C TYR A 135 12.93 19.26 -13.15
N GLU A 136 14.02 20.04 -13.19
CA GLU A 136 15.07 19.89 -14.20
C GLU A 136 15.75 18.52 -14.17
N ALA A 137 15.88 17.92 -12.98
CA ALA A 137 16.42 16.57 -12.82
C ALA A 137 15.43 15.48 -13.25
N MET A 138 14.12 15.66 -13.03
CA MET A 138 13.07 14.68 -13.30
C MET A 138 12.58 14.70 -14.76
N ALA A 139 12.37 15.87 -15.34
CA ALA A 139 11.75 16.04 -16.65
C ALA A 139 12.43 15.27 -17.81
N PRO A 140 13.77 15.07 -17.83
CA PRO A 140 14.39 14.24 -18.87
C PRO A 140 14.06 12.73 -18.77
N ASN A 141 13.58 12.25 -17.62
CA ASN A 141 13.20 10.85 -17.46
C ASN A 141 11.79 10.64 -18.04
N PRO A 142 11.58 9.63 -18.91
CA PRO A 142 10.27 9.36 -19.52
C PRO A 142 9.10 9.22 -18.54
N LEU A 143 9.35 8.74 -17.32
CA LEU A 143 8.32 8.59 -16.28
C LEU A 143 7.78 9.94 -15.76
N PHE A 144 8.51 11.03 -15.98
CA PHE A 144 8.19 12.38 -15.51
C PHE A 144 8.15 13.41 -16.63
N ALA A 145 8.24 13.00 -17.89
CA ALA A 145 8.41 13.91 -19.05
C ALA A 145 7.26 14.92 -19.22
N GLU A 146 6.06 14.60 -18.72
CA GLU A 146 4.89 15.50 -18.78
C GLU A 146 4.76 16.42 -17.54
N MET A 147 5.75 16.37 -16.63
CA MET A 147 5.76 17.27 -15.47
C MET A 147 5.89 18.72 -15.93
N GLN A 148 5.09 19.59 -15.36
CA GLN A 148 5.12 21.03 -15.55
C GLN A 148 5.74 21.70 -14.31
N HIS A 149 6.37 22.85 -14.51
CA HIS A 149 6.89 23.69 -13.44
C HIS A 149 6.60 25.16 -13.74
N SER A 150 6.20 25.91 -12.72
CA SER A 150 5.96 27.34 -12.84
C SER A 150 6.33 28.07 -11.54
N GLU A 151 6.82 29.32 -11.70
CA GLU A 151 6.95 30.33 -10.64
C GLU A 151 5.97 31.50 -10.89
N ASP A 152 5.19 31.47 -11.97
CA ASP A 152 4.22 32.49 -12.31
C ASP A 152 2.94 32.33 -11.46
N HIS A 153 2.58 33.39 -10.73
CA HIS A 153 1.39 33.41 -9.88
C HIS A 153 0.10 33.19 -10.66
N GLN A 154 -0.01 33.72 -11.89
CA GLN A 154 -1.23 33.59 -12.70
C GLN A 154 -1.38 32.15 -13.21
N GLU A 155 -0.27 31.55 -13.65
CA GLU A 155 -0.28 30.16 -14.09
C GLU A 155 -0.60 29.21 -12.93
N ILE A 156 0.04 29.37 -11.75
CA ILE A 156 -0.25 28.58 -10.56
C ILE A 156 -1.70 28.78 -10.11
N ALA A 157 -2.23 30.00 -10.17
CA ALA A 157 -3.62 30.28 -9.85
C ALA A 157 -4.59 29.58 -10.82
N SER A 158 -4.21 29.40 -12.09
CA SER A 158 -5.02 28.64 -13.06
C SER A 158 -5.09 27.15 -12.72
N TRP A 159 -4.07 26.61 -12.07
CA TRP A 159 -4.03 25.22 -11.58
C TRP A 159 -4.78 25.06 -10.25
N ALA A 160 -4.52 25.95 -9.30
CA ALA A 160 -5.08 25.92 -7.96
C ALA A 160 -5.19 27.34 -7.36
N PRO A 161 -6.33 28.04 -7.55
CA PRO A 161 -6.49 29.44 -7.19
C PRO A 161 -6.17 29.75 -5.73
N LEU A 162 -6.58 28.88 -4.81
CA LEU A 162 -6.40 29.06 -3.37
C LEU A 162 -4.92 29.03 -2.91
N LEU A 163 -4.00 28.58 -3.76
CA LEU A 163 -2.57 28.63 -3.45
C LEU A 163 -2.01 30.05 -3.57
N ILE A 164 -2.65 30.89 -4.36
CA ILE A 164 -2.22 32.27 -4.65
C ILE A 164 -3.10 33.30 -3.97
N ASP A 165 -4.36 33.01 -3.78
CA ASP A 165 -5.30 33.94 -3.15
C ASP A 165 -4.81 34.38 -1.75
N GLY A 166 -4.84 35.70 -1.51
CA GLY A 166 -4.36 36.33 -0.27
C GLY A 166 -2.83 36.44 -0.12
N ARG A 167 -2.01 36.02 -1.12
CA ARG A 167 -0.55 36.21 -1.11
C ARG A 167 -0.17 37.59 -1.58
N THR A 168 0.97 38.09 -1.04
CA THR A 168 1.56 39.35 -1.52
C THR A 168 2.26 39.15 -2.86
N GLU A 169 2.16 40.14 -3.77
CA GLU A 169 2.75 40.06 -5.12
C GLU A 169 4.27 39.78 -5.14
N GLY A 170 5.01 40.14 -4.12
CA GLY A 170 6.46 39.93 -4.04
C GLY A 170 6.86 38.58 -3.42
N GLN A 171 5.94 37.77 -3.00
CA GLN A 171 6.27 36.46 -2.41
C GLN A 171 6.66 35.47 -3.50
N ARG A 172 7.91 35.00 -3.52
CA ARG A 172 8.34 33.96 -4.45
C ARG A 172 7.68 32.64 -4.10
N VAL A 173 7.05 32.06 -5.10
CA VAL A 173 6.38 30.75 -5.04
C VAL A 173 6.86 29.90 -6.20
N ALA A 174 6.71 28.58 -6.08
CA ALA A 174 6.88 27.67 -7.21
C ALA A 174 5.93 26.46 -7.05
N ALA A 175 5.47 25.95 -8.16
CA ALA A 175 4.70 24.71 -8.22
C ALA A 175 5.23 23.79 -9.31
N SER A 176 5.15 22.49 -9.07
CA SER A 176 5.24 21.48 -10.12
C SER A 176 3.93 20.70 -10.19
N ARG A 177 3.50 20.36 -11.39
CA ARG A 177 2.24 19.65 -11.65
C ARG A 177 2.44 18.53 -12.64
N PHE A 178 1.72 17.44 -12.43
CA PHE A 178 1.63 16.33 -13.37
C PHE A 178 0.15 16.00 -13.55
N GLU A 179 -0.37 16.09 -14.78
CA GLU A 179 -1.80 15.98 -15.07
C GLU A 179 -2.37 14.59 -14.77
N HIS A 180 -1.59 13.55 -15.05
CA HIS A 180 -2.03 12.16 -15.00
C HIS A 180 -1.65 11.45 -13.70
N GLY A 181 -1.74 12.16 -12.56
CA GLY A 181 -1.68 11.53 -11.25
C GLY A 181 -2.96 10.73 -10.96
N THR A 182 -2.98 10.03 -9.84
CA THR A 182 -4.13 9.19 -9.47
C THR A 182 -4.44 9.26 -7.99
N ASP A 183 -5.73 9.20 -7.68
CA ASP A 183 -6.26 8.93 -6.35
C ASP A 183 -6.73 7.48 -6.28
N VAL A 184 -6.42 6.79 -5.18
CA VAL A 184 -6.73 5.37 -4.98
C VAL A 184 -7.47 5.17 -3.67
N ASP A 185 -8.71 4.68 -3.73
CA ASP A 185 -9.40 4.12 -2.55
C ASP A 185 -8.89 2.69 -2.30
N PHE A 186 -7.83 2.59 -1.49
CA PHE A 186 -7.26 1.30 -1.12
C PHE A 186 -8.23 0.41 -0.36
N GLY A 187 -9.20 0.98 0.37
CA GLY A 187 -10.24 0.24 1.05
C GLY A 187 -11.19 -0.46 0.07
N ALA A 188 -11.66 0.28 -0.94
CA ALA A 188 -12.51 -0.28 -1.99
C ALA A 188 -11.79 -1.37 -2.78
N LEU A 189 -10.53 -1.13 -3.17
CA LEU A 189 -9.70 -2.11 -3.85
C LEU A 189 -9.49 -3.37 -2.99
N THR A 190 -9.15 -3.19 -1.71
CA THR A 190 -8.94 -4.30 -0.76
C THR A 190 -10.19 -5.18 -0.65
N ARG A 191 -11.36 -4.56 -0.48
CA ARG A 191 -12.63 -5.31 -0.36
C ARG A 191 -12.93 -6.11 -1.62
N GLN A 192 -12.79 -5.51 -2.81
CA GLN A 192 -13.01 -6.23 -4.06
C GLN A 192 -12.06 -7.43 -4.21
N LEU A 193 -10.77 -7.27 -3.89
CA LEU A 193 -9.80 -8.36 -3.97
C LEU A 193 -10.13 -9.49 -2.97
N ILE A 194 -10.55 -9.17 -1.75
CA ILE A 194 -10.91 -10.18 -0.75
C ILE A 194 -12.22 -10.89 -1.11
N ASP A 195 -13.20 -10.17 -1.64
CA ASP A 195 -14.43 -10.79 -2.16
C ASP A 195 -14.10 -11.78 -3.29
N GLN A 196 -13.21 -11.43 -4.19
CA GLN A 196 -12.74 -12.34 -5.23
C GLN A 196 -11.96 -13.54 -4.67
N LEU A 197 -11.16 -13.35 -3.62
CA LEU A 197 -10.51 -14.46 -2.93
C LEU A 197 -11.53 -15.46 -2.37
N ALA A 198 -12.60 -14.95 -1.74
CA ALA A 198 -13.69 -15.78 -1.23
C ALA A 198 -14.42 -16.52 -2.36
N ASP A 199 -14.72 -15.85 -3.47
CA ASP A 199 -15.33 -16.44 -4.66
C ASP A 199 -14.48 -17.57 -5.27
N HIS A 200 -13.14 -17.50 -5.10
CA HIS A 200 -12.19 -18.52 -5.52
C HIS A 200 -11.85 -19.54 -4.42
N GLY A 201 -12.69 -19.62 -3.38
CA GLY A 201 -12.64 -20.65 -2.35
C GLY A 201 -11.60 -20.42 -1.25
N ALA A 202 -11.11 -19.20 -1.05
CA ALA A 202 -10.36 -18.87 0.15
C ALA A 202 -11.30 -18.72 1.36
N GLU A 203 -10.85 -19.16 2.52
CA GLU A 203 -11.56 -18.99 3.79
C GLU A 203 -11.27 -17.62 4.38
N ILE A 204 -12.29 -16.77 4.52
CA ILE A 204 -12.13 -15.43 5.08
C ILE A 204 -12.76 -15.37 6.48
N HIS A 205 -11.92 -15.14 7.49
CA HIS A 205 -12.33 -15.13 8.89
C HIS A 205 -12.18 -13.72 9.48
N TYR A 206 -13.28 -12.98 9.56
CA TYR A 206 -13.35 -11.69 10.26
C TYR A 206 -13.56 -11.89 11.77
N GLY A 207 -13.10 -10.94 12.59
CA GLY A 207 -13.15 -11.04 14.04
C GLY A 207 -12.19 -12.08 14.64
N HIS A 208 -11.20 -12.51 13.87
CA HIS A 208 -10.25 -13.55 14.25
C HIS A 208 -8.83 -12.99 14.37
N LYS A 209 -8.31 -12.95 15.59
CA LYS A 209 -6.96 -12.46 15.87
C LYS A 209 -5.96 -13.63 15.92
N VAL A 210 -4.94 -13.59 15.09
CA VAL A 210 -3.74 -14.40 15.30
C VAL A 210 -2.95 -13.81 16.47
N THR A 211 -2.74 -14.61 17.51
CA THR A 211 -2.13 -14.18 18.78
C THR A 211 -0.71 -14.73 18.97
N GLY A 212 -0.31 -15.67 18.16
CA GLY A 212 1.02 -16.27 18.19
C GLY A 212 1.25 -17.17 17.00
N MET A 213 2.50 -17.42 16.69
CA MET A 213 2.91 -18.36 15.66
C MET A 213 4.25 -19.00 16.00
N SER A 214 4.41 -20.27 15.63
CA SER A 214 5.64 -21.01 15.81
C SER A 214 5.87 -21.97 14.64
N ARG A 215 7.11 -22.37 14.43
CA ARG A 215 7.43 -23.35 13.40
C ARG A 215 7.49 -24.74 14.00
N ASP A 216 6.75 -25.66 13.43
CA ASP A 216 6.72 -27.07 13.83
C ASP A 216 7.98 -27.81 13.35
N THR A 217 8.21 -29.00 13.92
CA THR A 217 9.36 -29.84 13.57
C THR A 217 9.35 -30.35 12.13
N ASP A 218 8.17 -30.38 11.48
CA ASP A 218 8.00 -30.74 10.07
C ASP A 218 8.17 -29.55 9.10
N GLY A 219 8.50 -28.36 9.65
CA GLY A 219 8.75 -27.15 8.90
C GLY A 219 7.49 -26.32 8.57
N ARG A 220 6.31 -26.75 9.02
CA ARG A 220 5.06 -25.99 8.89
C ARG A 220 4.94 -24.95 10.00
N TRP A 221 4.08 -23.98 9.76
CA TRP A 221 3.71 -22.98 10.75
C TRP A 221 2.47 -23.43 11.53
N SER A 222 2.48 -23.26 12.83
CA SER A 222 1.35 -23.41 13.75
C SER A 222 0.96 -22.03 14.26
N LEU A 223 -0.30 -21.64 14.08
CA LEU A 223 -0.82 -20.32 14.42
C LEU A 223 -1.92 -20.44 15.46
N ASP A 224 -1.80 -19.70 16.55
CA ASP A 224 -2.84 -19.57 17.57
C ASP A 224 -3.81 -18.48 17.17
N VAL A 225 -5.07 -18.85 17.01
CA VAL A 225 -6.15 -17.93 16.60
C VAL A 225 -7.17 -17.81 17.73
N LYS A 226 -7.61 -16.56 17.97
CA LYS A 226 -8.70 -16.24 18.87
C LYS A 226 -9.85 -15.64 18.08
N ASP A 227 -11.01 -16.28 18.16
CA ASP A 227 -12.27 -15.72 17.69
C ASP A 227 -12.80 -14.72 18.73
N HIS A 228 -12.98 -13.46 18.32
CA HIS A 228 -13.51 -12.41 19.18
C HIS A 228 -15.04 -12.47 19.36
N LEU A 229 -15.76 -13.17 18.45
CA LEU A 229 -17.21 -13.25 18.46
C LEU A 229 -17.73 -14.17 19.59
N ASN A 230 -17.03 -15.28 19.81
CA ASN A 230 -17.43 -16.28 20.82
C ASN A 230 -16.37 -16.55 21.89
N GLY A 231 -15.16 -15.98 21.72
CA GLY A 231 -14.06 -16.15 22.66
C GLY A 231 -13.28 -17.46 22.50
N GLU A 232 -13.63 -18.29 21.53
CA GLU A 232 -12.96 -19.56 21.26
C GLU A 232 -11.50 -19.34 20.82
N LYS A 233 -10.67 -20.33 21.16
CA LYS A 233 -9.27 -20.38 20.70
C LYS A 233 -9.05 -21.71 20.01
N PHE A 234 -8.37 -21.64 18.87
CA PHE A 234 -7.99 -22.82 18.13
C PHE A 234 -6.60 -22.62 17.50
N THR A 235 -6.05 -23.69 16.98
CA THR A 235 -4.78 -23.65 16.25
C THR A 235 -5.02 -24.05 14.81
N THR A 236 -4.43 -23.33 13.86
CA THR A 236 -4.38 -23.70 12.44
C THR A 236 -2.96 -23.92 12.00
N ARG A 237 -2.74 -24.66 10.92
CA ARG A 237 -1.41 -24.96 10.37
C ARG A 237 -1.30 -24.51 8.92
N ALA A 238 -0.11 -24.04 8.53
CA ALA A 238 0.12 -23.60 7.17
C ALA A 238 1.54 -23.95 6.68
N ARG A 239 1.66 -24.14 5.37
CA ARG A 239 2.98 -24.25 4.71
C ARG A 239 3.67 -22.89 4.60
N PHE A 240 2.89 -21.86 4.34
CA PHE A 240 3.35 -20.48 4.19
C PHE A 240 2.45 -19.53 4.98
N VAL A 241 3.07 -18.50 5.58
CA VAL A 241 2.37 -17.45 6.33
C VAL A 241 2.85 -16.09 5.83
N PHE A 242 1.90 -15.21 5.56
CA PHE A 242 2.16 -13.81 5.28
C PHE A 242 1.63 -12.95 6.43
N ILE A 243 2.51 -12.14 7.02
CA ILE A 243 2.16 -11.21 8.10
C ILE A 243 1.82 -9.85 7.48
N GLY A 244 0.58 -9.66 7.09
CA GLY A 244 0.02 -8.41 6.58
C GLY A 244 -0.75 -7.61 7.63
N ALA A 245 -0.37 -7.74 8.91
CA ALA A 245 -1.12 -7.25 10.07
C ALA A 245 -0.87 -5.76 10.40
N GLY A 246 -0.36 -4.96 9.45
CA GLY A 246 -0.14 -3.53 9.65
C GLY A 246 0.66 -3.25 10.94
N GLY A 247 0.12 -2.45 11.84
CA GLY A 247 0.75 -2.12 13.13
C GLY A 247 0.97 -3.32 14.06
N GLY A 248 0.23 -4.42 13.88
CA GLY A 248 0.40 -5.67 14.64
C GLY A 248 1.50 -6.59 14.10
N ALA A 249 2.06 -6.29 12.93
CA ALA A 249 3.02 -7.18 12.27
C ALA A 249 4.32 -7.38 13.07
N LEU A 250 4.80 -6.34 13.74
CA LEU A 250 6.05 -6.40 14.50
C LEU A 250 5.97 -7.38 15.67
N GLU A 251 4.87 -7.36 16.44
CA GLU A 251 4.66 -8.26 17.58
C GLU A 251 4.68 -9.73 17.11
N LEU A 252 3.96 -10.02 16.03
CA LEU A 252 3.93 -11.35 15.44
C LEU A 252 5.30 -11.78 14.90
N LEU A 253 6.01 -10.89 14.22
CA LEU A 253 7.33 -11.16 13.69
C LEU A 253 8.33 -11.47 14.82
N GLN A 254 8.33 -10.66 15.88
CA GLN A 254 9.21 -10.88 17.04
C GLN A 254 8.90 -12.17 17.80
N SER A 255 7.62 -12.57 17.90
CA SER A 255 7.19 -13.80 18.55
C SER A 255 7.34 -15.05 17.68
N SER A 256 7.57 -14.89 16.38
CA SER A 256 7.65 -15.99 15.40
C SER A 256 8.79 -16.97 15.62
N GLY A 257 9.81 -16.58 16.39
CA GLY A 257 11.04 -17.36 16.58
C GLY A 257 12.02 -17.29 15.41
N ILE A 258 11.74 -16.48 14.36
CA ILE A 258 12.66 -16.25 13.25
C ILE A 258 13.88 -15.47 13.77
N PRO A 259 15.12 -15.99 13.62
CA PRO A 259 16.32 -15.35 14.19
C PRO A 259 16.55 -13.92 13.66
N GLU A 260 16.28 -13.69 12.38
CA GLU A 260 16.46 -12.41 11.69
C GLU A 260 15.46 -11.35 12.16
N ALA A 261 14.35 -11.76 12.76
CA ALA A 261 13.35 -10.85 13.32
C ALA A 261 13.79 -10.18 14.64
N LYS A 262 14.84 -10.72 15.29
CA LYS A 262 15.39 -10.15 16.53
C LYS A 262 16.15 -8.87 16.20
N GLY A 263 15.63 -7.73 16.55
CA GLY A 263 16.30 -6.44 16.38
C GLY A 263 15.60 -5.48 15.43
N PHE A 264 14.51 -5.86 14.78
CA PHE A 264 13.64 -4.92 14.14
C PHE A 264 12.90 -4.10 15.19
N GLY A 265 13.15 -2.79 15.22
CA GLY A 265 12.35 -1.82 15.95
C GLY A 265 11.15 -1.41 15.12
N GLY A 266 9.96 -1.30 15.73
CA GLY A 266 8.81 -0.68 15.09
C GLY A 266 8.95 0.84 15.20
N PHE A 267 8.60 1.54 14.13
CA PHE A 267 8.17 2.92 14.22
C PHE A 267 6.66 2.91 14.46
N PRO A 268 6.18 3.74 15.40
CA PRO A 268 4.74 3.92 15.59
C PRO A 268 4.11 4.55 14.36
#